data_12e2bc3cf2884205feb033908ab65e51
#
_entry.id   12e2bc3cf2884205feb033908ab65e51
#
_cell.length_a   1.000
_cell.length_b   1.000
_cell.length_c   1.000
_cell.angle_alpha   90.00
_cell.angle_beta   90.00
_cell.angle_gamma   90.00
#
_symmetry.space_group_name_H-M   'P 1'
#
loop_
_entity.id
_entity.type
_entity.pdbx_description
1 polymer ?
#
loop_
_entity_poly.entity_id
_entity_poly.type
_entity_poly.pdbx_seq_one_letter_code
_entity_poly.pdbx_strand_id
1 'polypeptide(L)'
;MKKRLFSVVTAAFFGMVVSAQQIKFEEYDLPNGLHVILHQDNSAPVVTTGVMYHVGAKDEVKGRTGFAHFFEHLLFEGTPNIKRGEWFKIVSSNGGQNNANTTNDRTYYYETFPSNNEQLGLWMESERMRHAVINQVGVDTQREVVKEEKRLRMDNQPYGNLFTTIQKNLFTNHPYNWPTIGSMEDLNAAKLDEFQAFYKKYYVPNNATLVVAGDIKPEQTKKWIETYYGAIPKGTVTSKNFPKDEPIIKEKEVTAYDPNIQLPAYVFAYRTPANKERDAYVLDMLSSYLSNGKSSVLYKKLVDQEKKALQVAAFNQGLEDYGIFAFFAIPMGQTSKQTLQTDIDAEIKKLQTSLISQEDYQKLQNQYENQFVNQNSSIQGIAASLATNHVLMGDTNLINKEIDIYRSITKEDLQNAAKKYLNPNQRVVINYLPEKK
;
A
#
# COMPACT_ATOMS: atom_id res chain seq x y z
N MET A 1 -44.64 -26.84 57.12
CA MET A 1 -44.60 -26.76 55.66
C MET A 1 -44.18 -25.34 55.24
N LYS A 2 -42.87 -25.16 54.92
CA LYS A 2 -42.34 -23.86 54.41
C LYS A 2 -42.11 -23.99 52.90
N LYS A 3 -42.91 -23.28 52.10
CA LYS A 3 -42.75 -23.19 50.65
C LYS A 3 -41.59 -22.23 50.35
N ARG A 4 -40.53 -22.69 49.70
CA ARG A 4 -39.46 -21.88 49.16
C ARG A 4 -39.87 -21.42 47.74
N LEU A 5 -40.04 -20.11 47.59
CA LEU A 5 -40.20 -19.49 46.27
C LEU A 5 -38.79 -19.43 45.60
N PHE A 6 -38.65 -20.08 44.45
CA PHE A 6 -37.46 -19.91 43.58
C PHE A 6 -37.78 -18.79 42.59
N SER A 7 -37.14 -17.63 42.76
CA SER A 7 -37.16 -16.56 41.77
C SER A 7 -36.11 -16.84 40.71
N VAL A 8 -36.60 -17.12 39.48
CA VAL A 8 -35.75 -17.22 38.30
C VAL A 8 -35.49 -15.80 37.79
N VAL A 9 -34.29 -15.30 37.96
CA VAL A 9 -33.84 -14.04 37.36
C VAL A 9 -33.38 -14.36 35.93
N THR A 10 -34.20 -13.99 34.93
CA THR A 10 -33.85 -14.07 33.55
C THR A 10 -32.95 -12.85 33.19
N ALA A 11 -31.66 -13.05 33.11
CA ALA A 11 -30.73 -12.04 32.62
C ALA A 11 -30.89 -11.91 31.10
N ALA A 12 -31.55 -10.84 30.67
CA ALA A 12 -31.59 -10.45 29.26
C ALA A 12 -30.21 -9.89 28.89
N PHE A 13 -29.42 -10.67 28.16
CA PHE A 13 -28.23 -10.16 27.49
C PHE A 13 -28.68 -9.22 26.35
N PHE A 14 -28.71 -7.93 26.62
CA PHE A 14 -28.71 -6.92 25.58
C PHE A 14 -27.32 -6.95 24.89
N GLY A 15 -27.20 -7.63 23.77
CA GLY A 15 -26.07 -7.48 22.89
C GLY A 15 -26.05 -6.03 22.40
N MET A 16 -25.16 -5.20 22.95
CA MET A 16 -24.83 -3.91 22.33
C MET A 16 -24.23 -4.24 20.97
N VAL A 17 -25.01 -4.02 19.91
CA VAL A 17 -24.46 -3.90 18.57
C VAL A 17 -23.66 -2.59 18.61
N VAL A 18 -22.35 -2.70 18.76
CA VAL A 18 -21.43 -1.59 18.54
C VAL A 18 -21.49 -1.31 17.04
N SER A 19 -22.37 -0.41 16.64
CA SER A 19 -22.36 0.15 15.28
C SER A 19 -21.04 0.91 15.16
N ALA A 20 -20.12 0.43 14.31
CA ALA A 20 -18.94 1.21 13.96
C ALA A 20 -19.42 2.58 13.46
N GLN A 21 -18.87 3.66 14.04
CA GLN A 21 -19.25 5.01 13.68
C GLN A 21 -18.94 5.21 12.19
N GLN A 22 -19.97 5.46 11.38
CA GLN A 22 -19.79 5.72 9.95
C GLN A 22 -18.98 7.00 9.75
N ILE A 23 -17.94 6.91 8.94
CA ILE A 23 -17.13 8.05 8.49
C ILE A 23 -17.97 8.79 7.43
N LYS A 24 -18.46 9.97 7.81
CA LYS A 24 -19.25 10.84 6.92
C LYS A 24 -18.28 11.69 6.10
N PHE A 25 -18.53 11.78 4.82
CA PHE A 25 -17.79 12.64 3.90
C PHE A 25 -18.71 13.18 2.82
N GLU A 26 -18.27 14.22 2.16
CA GLU A 26 -18.86 14.73 0.92
C GLU A 26 -17.79 14.76 -0.17
N GLU A 27 -18.20 14.53 -1.42
CA GLU A 27 -17.29 14.52 -2.55
C GLU A 27 -17.91 15.22 -3.76
N TYR A 28 -17.08 15.89 -4.56
CA TYR A 28 -17.48 16.59 -5.77
C TYR A 28 -16.29 16.82 -6.71
N ASP A 29 -16.58 17.14 -7.97
CA ASP A 29 -15.55 17.46 -8.97
C ASP A 29 -15.52 18.97 -9.25
N LEU A 30 -14.30 19.55 -9.35
CA LEU A 30 -14.12 20.87 -9.92
C LEU A 30 -14.22 20.82 -11.46
N PRO A 31 -14.53 21.96 -12.12
CA PRO A 31 -14.61 22.03 -13.60
C PRO A 31 -13.35 21.57 -14.33
N ASN A 32 -12.18 21.69 -13.69
CA ASN A 32 -10.90 21.21 -14.22
C ASN A 32 -10.67 19.71 -14.01
N GLY A 33 -11.63 19.00 -13.38
CA GLY A 33 -11.60 17.56 -13.15
C GLY A 33 -10.85 17.12 -11.90
N LEU A 34 -10.46 18.04 -11.00
CA LEU A 34 -9.96 17.69 -9.68
C LEU A 34 -11.12 17.11 -8.85
N HIS A 35 -10.97 15.87 -8.40
CA HIS A 35 -11.89 15.26 -7.46
C HIS A 35 -11.57 15.72 -6.04
N VAL A 36 -12.58 16.12 -5.28
CA VAL A 36 -12.45 16.65 -3.92
C VAL A 36 -13.25 15.80 -2.94
N ILE A 37 -12.62 15.42 -1.84
CA ILE A 37 -13.27 14.70 -0.73
C ILE A 37 -13.07 15.52 0.55
N LEU A 38 -14.18 15.80 1.26
CA LEU A 38 -14.18 16.52 2.52
C LEU A 38 -14.73 15.63 3.63
N HIS A 39 -14.00 15.53 4.73
CA HIS A 39 -14.44 14.83 5.94
C HIS A 39 -14.34 15.78 7.14
N GLN A 40 -15.48 16.19 7.69
CA GLN A 40 -15.54 17.03 8.89
C GLN A 40 -15.51 16.18 10.15
N ASP A 41 -14.50 16.40 10.98
CA ASP A 41 -14.38 15.84 12.33
C ASP A 41 -13.76 16.89 13.27
N ASN A 42 -14.60 17.48 14.13
CA ASN A 42 -14.20 18.51 15.08
C ASN A 42 -13.77 17.94 16.45
N SER A 43 -13.46 16.65 16.53
CA SER A 43 -13.03 16.00 17.78
C SER A 43 -11.66 16.45 18.27
N ALA A 44 -10.81 16.89 17.35
CA ALA A 44 -9.48 17.46 17.63
C ALA A 44 -9.20 18.65 16.70
N PRO A 45 -8.49 19.71 17.17
CA PRO A 45 -8.25 20.92 16.39
C PRO A 45 -7.12 20.73 15.38
N VAL A 46 -7.24 19.74 14.52
CA VAL A 46 -6.27 19.39 13.48
C VAL A 46 -6.95 19.15 12.13
N VAL A 47 -6.24 19.43 11.06
CA VAL A 47 -6.69 19.19 9.68
C VAL A 47 -5.58 18.56 8.87
N THR A 48 -5.93 17.56 8.08
CA THR A 48 -5.04 16.97 7.06
C THR A 48 -5.53 17.38 5.68
N THR A 49 -4.64 18.01 4.92
CA THR A 49 -4.79 18.26 3.48
C THR A 49 -3.88 17.29 2.73
N GLY A 50 -4.42 16.55 1.77
CA GLY A 50 -3.62 15.61 0.99
C GLY A 50 -4.03 15.59 -0.47
N VAL A 51 -3.06 15.41 -1.36
CA VAL A 51 -3.28 15.24 -2.80
C VAL A 51 -2.73 13.88 -3.24
N MET A 52 -3.60 13.04 -3.74
CA MET A 52 -3.23 11.75 -4.32
C MET A 52 -3.30 11.83 -5.84
N TYR A 53 -2.16 11.67 -6.48
CA TYR A 53 -2.06 11.56 -7.93
C TYR A 53 -2.13 10.10 -8.33
N HIS A 54 -2.99 9.79 -9.31
CA HIS A 54 -3.09 8.45 -9.88
C HIS A 54 -1.93 8.20 -10.85
N VAL A 55 -0.73 8.25 -10.33
CA VAL A 55 0.53 7.97 -11.03
C VAL A 55 1.50 7.31 -10.07
N GLY A 56 2.06 6.18 -10.47
CA GLY A 56 3.04 5.42 -9.73
C GLY A 56 4.08 4.80 -10.64
N ALA A 57 4.88 3.87 -10.12
CA ALA A 57 5.96 3.27 -10.88
C ALA A 57 5.47 2.52 -12.14
N LYS A 58 4.23 2.03 -12.19
CA LYS A 58 3.69 1.38 -13.39
C LYS A 58 3.47 2.32 -14.57
N ASP A 59 3.35 3.62 -14.31
CA ASP A 59 3.15 4.64 -15.37
C ASP A 59 4.44 5.06 -16.07
N GLU A 60 5.57 4.53 -15.60
CA GLU A 60 6.90 4.75 -16.15
C GLU A 60 7.11 3.90 -17.41
N VAL A 61 8.17 4.19 -18.13
CA VAL A 61 8.57 3.41 -19.30
C VAL A 61 9.89 2.67 -19.02
N LYS A 62 10.04 1.52 -19.63
CA LYS A 62 11.27 0.73 -19.52
C LYS A 62 12.50 1.57 -19.94
N GLY A 63 13.54 1.56 -19.11
CA GLY A 63 14.73 2.39 -19.31
C GLY A 63 14.60 3.80 -18.71
N ARG A 64 13.49 4.09 -18.02
CA ARG A 64 13.20 5.34 -17.31
C ARG A 64 12.40 5.04 -16.04
N THR A 65 12.88 4.08 -15.26
CA THR A 65 12.25 3.66 -14.00
C THR A 65 12.68 4.56 -12.84
N GLY A 66 11.79 4.70 -11.84
CA GLY A 66 12.03 5.53 -10.67
C GLY A 66 11.50 6.97 -10.79
N PHE A 67 10.86 7.36 -11.90
CA PHE A 67 10.36 8.71 -12.11
C PHE A 67 9.29 9.13 -11.11
N ALA A 68 8.31 8.28 -10.85
CA ALA A 68 7.24 8.58 -9.90
C ALA A 68 7.80 8.84 -8.49
N HIS A 69 8.70 8.00 -8.02
CA HIS A 69 9.39 8.21 -6.74
C HIS A 69 10.33 9.43 -6.77
N PHE A 70 11.00 9.68 -7.89
CA PHE A 70 11.81 10.88 -8.03
C PHE A 70 10.97 12.16 -7.91
N PHE A 71 9.74 12.15 -8.44
CA PHE A 71 8.79 13.25 -8.28
C PHE A 71 8.31 13.41 -6.84
N GLU A 72 8.24 12.34 -6.06
CA GLU A 72 8.01 12.45 -4.62
C GLU A 72 9.00 13.43 -3.97
N HIS A 73 10.26 13.40 -4.39
CA HIS A 73 11.29 14.32 -3.94
C HIS A 73 11.25 15.68 -4.64
N LEU A 74 11.14 15.71 -5.97
CA LEU A 74 11.20 16.94 -6.76
C LEU A 74 10.11 17.93 -6.41
N LEU A 75 8.93 17.47 -6.02
CA LEU A 75 7.83 18.36 -5.67
C LEU A 75 7.98 19.04 -4.30
N PHE A 76 9.11 18.83 -3.60
CA PHE A 76 9.55 19.60 -2.44
C PHE A 76 10.64 20.63 -2.78
N GLU A 77 11.12 20.69 -4.04
CA GLU A 77 12.18 21.61 -4.45
C GLU A 77 11.72 23.08 -4.53
N GLY A 78 10.42 23.32 -4.37
CA GLY A 78 9.82 24.65 -4.27
C GLY A 78 9.01 25.07 -5.48
N THR A 79 8.51 26.31 -5.38
CA THR A 79 7.69 27.01 -6.38
C THR A 79 8.18 28.46 -6.51
N PRO A 80 7.66 29.29 -7.42
CA PRO A 80 7.96 30.71 -7.42
C PRO A 80 7.65 31.42 -6.08
N ASN A 81 6.69 30.89 -5.29
CA ASN A 81 6.23 31.49 -4.05
C ASN A 81 6.82 30.80 -2.79
N ILE A 82 7.35 29.58 -2.92
CA ILE A 82 7.99 28.81 -1.85
C ILE A 82 9.41 28.49 -2.31
N LYS A 83 10.42 29.15 -1.71
CA LYS A 83 11.82 28.93 -2.11
C LYS A 83 12.26 27.50 -1.79
N ARG A 84 13.24 27.04 -2.54
CA ARG A 84 13.90 25.76 -2.32
C ARG A 84 14.37 25.60 -0.87
N GLY A 85 14.03 24.47 -0.23
CA GLY A 85 14.35 24.17 1.17
C GLY A 85 13.47 24.88 2.21
N GLU A 86 12.48 25.67 1.80
CA GLU A 86 11.55 26.35 2.72
C GLU A 86 10.31 25.53 3.03
N TRP A 87 9.96 24.53 2.21
CA TRP A 87 8.73 23.73 2.38
C TRP A 87 8.60 23.18 3.81
N PHE A 88 9.59 22.41 4.25
CA PHE A 88 9.59 21.79 5.57
C PHE A 88 9.64 22.82 6.71
N LYS A 89 10.30 23.98 6.50
CA LYS A 89 10.35 25.07 7.48
C LYS A 89 8.98 25.72 7.64
N ILE A 90 8.27 25.99 6.54
CA ILE A 90 6.91 26.54 6.58
C ILE A 90 6.00 25.59 7.36
N VAL A 91 6.03 24.30 7.03
CA VAL A 91 5.20 23.29 7.73
C VAL A 91 5.50 23.29 9.22
N SER A 92 6.78 23.11 9.61
CA SER A 92 7.17 23.00 11.02
C SER A 92 6.95 24.29 11.82
N SER A 93 7.20 25.46 11.21
CA SER A 93 6.97 26.77 11.86
C SER A 93 5.50 27.08 12.13
N ASN A 94 4.59 26.40 11.40
CA ASN A 94 3.14 26.50 11.59
C ASN A 94 2.56 25.32 12.38
N GLY A 95 3.40 24.58 13.11
CA GLY A 95 2.98 23.45 13.95
C GLY A 95 2.50 22.21 13.18
N GLY A 96 2.85 22.14 11.90
CA GLY A 96 2.42 21.06 11.02
C GLY A 96 3.46 19.92 10.91
N GLN A 97 3.01 18.87 10.27
CA GLN A 97 3.81 17.72 9.83
C GLN A 97 3.43 17.41 8.38
N ASN A 98 4.38 16.95 7.59
CA ASN A 98 4.13 16.52 6.22
C ASN A 98 4.91 15.27 5.87
N ASN A 99 4.43 14.56 4.86
CA ASN A 99 5.16 13.45 4.26
C ASN A 99 4.64 13.20 2.83
N ALA A 100 5.32 12.33 2.10
CA ALA A 100 4.87 11.79 0.84
C ALA A 100 5.24 10.31 0.73
N ASN A 101 4.59 9.60 -0.18
CA ASN A 101 4.96 8.23 -0.50
C ASN A 101 4.48 7.86 -1.91
N THR A 102 5.25 6.96 -2.54
CA THR A 102 5.00 6.45 -3.89
C THR A 102 4.84 4.93 -3.85
N THR A 103 3.86 4.45 -4.58
CA THR A 103 3.66 3.01 -4.82
C THR A 103 3.76 2.68 -6.32
N ASN A 104 3.48 1.46 -6.67
CA ASN A 104 3.35 1.09 -8.08
C ASN A 104 2.22 1.85 -8.78
N ASP A 105 1.16 2.25 -8.07
CA ASP A 105 -0.10 2.70 -8.64
C ASP A 105 -0.40 4.18 -8.42
N ARG A 106 0.18 4.80 -7.37
CA ARG A 106 -0.14 6.19 -7.00
C ARG A 106 1.02 6.88 -6.27
N THR A 107 0.99 8.23 -6.24
CA THR A 107 1.84 9.09 -5.40
C THR A 107 0.96 9.98 -4.53
N TYR A 108 1.26 10.06 -3.24
CA TYR A 108 0.45 10.78 -2.26
C TYR A 108 1.31 11.76 -1.47
N TYR A 109 0.90 13.03 -1.42
CA TYR A 109 1.47 14.11 -0.61
C TYR A 109 0.44 14.55 0.41
N TYR A 110 0.86 14.88 1.61
CA TYR A 110 -0.05 15.39 2.63
C TYR A 110 0.66 16.23 3.68
N GLU A 111 -0.07 17.19 4.24
CA GLU A 111 0.26 17.95 5.42
C GLU A 111 -0.85 17.82 6.46
N THR A 112 -0.45 17.75 7.74
CA THR A 112 -1.37 17.84 8.86
C THR A 112 -0.98 19.06 9.69
N PHE A 113 -1.92 19.99 9.86
CA PHE A 113 -1.75 21.24 10.59
C PHE A 113 -2.75 21.35 11.75
N PRO A 114 -2.49 22.23 12.74
CA PRO A 114 -3.57 22.80 13.56
C PRO A 114 -4.63 23.43 12.65
N SER A 115 -5.92 23.29 12.99
CA SER A 115 -7.06 23.63 12.09
C SER A 115 -7.09 25.11 11.64
N ASN A 116 -6.52 26.02 12.44
CA ASN A 116 -6.37 27.44 12.05
C ASN A 116 -5.43 27.67 10.86
N ASN A 117 -4.64 26.68 10.46
CA ASN A 117 -3.73 26.69 9.32
C ASN A 117 -4.25 25.86 8.13
N GLU A 118 -5.53 25.49 8.08
CA GLU A 118 -6.16 24.76 6.95
C GLU A 118 -5.87 25.44 5.61
N GLN A 119 -6.05 26.76 5.54
CA GLN A 119 -5.82 27.54 4.34
C GLN A 119 -4.38 27.45 3.85
N LEU A 120 -3.41 27.37 4.76
CA LEU A 120 -1.99 27.21 4.42
C LEU A 120 -1.74 25.86 3.72
N GLY A 121 -2.27 24.76 4.26
CA GLY A 121 -2.13 23.45 3.65
C GLY A 121 -2.74 23.40 2.24
N LEU A 122 -3.94 23.92 2.08
CA LEU A 122 -4.60 24.04 0.77
C LEU A 122 -3.77 24.87 -0.22
N TRP A 123 -3.24 26.00 0.20
CA TRP A 123 -2.39 26.83 -0.64
C TRP A 123 -1.09 26.11 -1.03
N MET A 124 -0.40 25.49 -0.09
CA MET A 124 0.86 24.78 -0.36
C MET A 124 0.67 23.66 -1.38
N GLU A 125 -0.35 22.82 -1.24
CA GLU A 125 -0.63 21.75 -2.20
C GLU A 125 -1.05 22.28 -3.58
N SER A 126 -1.77 23.42 -3.64
CA SER A 126 -2.09 24.06 -4.92
C SER A 126 -0.84 24.61 -5.62
N GLU A 127 0.11 25.17 -4.87
CA GLU A 127 1.42 25.60 -5.37
C GLU A 127 2.21 24.41 -5.94
N ARG A 128 2.23 23.28 -5.23
CA ARG A 128 2.83 22.02 -5.69
C ARG A 128 2.24 21.55 -7.01
N MET A 129 0.92 21.54 -7.13
CA MET A 129 0.22 21.09 -8.33
C MET A 129 0.45 22.01 -9.52
N ARG A 130 0.43 23.33 -9.30
CA ARG A 130 0.43 24.32 -10.39
C ARG A 130 1.82 24.82 -10.76
N HIS A 131 2.71 25.02 -9.77
CA HIS A 131 3.89 25.84 -9.89
C HIS A 131 5.20 25.14 -9.51
N ALA A 132 5.20 23.82 -9.33
CA ALA A 132 6.43 23.11 -8.99
C ALA A 132 7.58 23.43 -9.96
N VAL A 133 8.75 23.77 -9.40
CA VAL A 133 9.94 24.15 -10.17
C VAL A 133 10.73 22.90 -10.53
N ILE A 134 10.59 22.45 -11.78
CA ILE A 134 11.36 21.34 -12.31
C ILE A 134 12.50 21.89 -13.16
N ASN A 135 13.69 22.01 -12.56
CA ASN A 135 14.88 22.54 -13.20
C ASN A 135 16.11 21.63 -13.00
N GLN A 136 17.20 21.94 -13.69
CA GLN A 136 18.42 21.12 -13.67
C GLN A 136 19.01 21.00 -12.26
N VAL A 137 19.00 22.08 -11.47
CA VAL A 137 19.57 22.08 -10.11
C VAL A 137 18.81 21.13 -9.17
N GLY A 138 17.46 21.17 -9.23
CA GLY A 138 16.60 20.26 -8.47
C GLY A 138 16.81 18.81 -8.90
N VAL A 139 16.80 18.55 -10.22
CA VAL A 139 17.02 17.21 -10.78
C VAL A 139 18.38 16.64 -10.34
N ASP A 140 19.47 17.40 -10.50
CA ASP A 140 20.80 16.89 -10.15
C ASP A 140 20.95 16.64 -8.64
N THR A 141 20.36 17.51 -7.82
CA THR A 141 20.38 17.33 -6.35
C THR A 141 19.57 16.09 -5.94
N GLN A 142 18.33 15.99 -6.40
CA GLN A 142 17.46 14.89 -5.98
C GLN A 142 17.89 13.55 -6.60
N ARG A 143 18.58 13.57 -7.72
CA ARG A 143 19.22 12.37 -8.29
C ARG A 143 20.18 11.73 -7.28
N GLU A 144 21.06 12.50 -6.68
CA GLU A 144 22.00 11.95 -5.70
C GLU A 144 21.31 11.52 -4.41
N VAL A 145 20.26 12.24 -3.97
CA VAL A 145 19.44 11.87 -2.80
C VAL A 145 18.73 10.52 -3.04
N VAL A 146 18.05 10.36 -4.15
CA VAL A 146 17.32 9.10 -4.49
C VAL A 146 18.30 7.94 -4.69
N LYS A 147 19.45 8.17 -5.32
CA LYS A 147 20.50 7.14 -5.44
C LYS A 147 21.04 6.71 -4.10
N GLU A 148 21.26 7.65 -3.19
CA GLU A 148 21.73 7.34 -1.84
C GLU A 148 20.65 6.60 -1.04
N GLU A 149 19.41 7.02 -1.15
CA GLU A 149 18.28 6.29 -0.55
C GLU A 149 18.20 4.84 -1.05
N LYS A 150 18.36 4.64 -2.36
CA LYS A 150 18.40 3.28 -2.94
C LYS A 150 19.54 2.44 -2.35
N ARG A 151 20.73 3.02 -2.21
CA ARG A 151 21.86 2.32 -1.56
C ARG A 151 21.53 1.96 -0.11
N LEU A 152 21.01 2.93 0.66
CA LEU A 152 20.74 2.75 2.09
C LEU A 152 19.59 1.80 2.38
N ARG A 153 18.52 1.84 1.58
CA ARG A 153 17.30 1.05 1.84
C ARG A 153 17.27 -0.28 1.11
N MET A 154 18.02 -0.42 0.03
CA MET A 154 17.99 -1.62 -0.79
C MET A 154 19.36 -2.25 -1.02
N ASP A 155 20.27 -1.55 -1.70
CA ASP A 155 21.48 -2.18 -2.23
C ASP A 155 22.47 -2.63 -1.14
N ASN A 156 22.51 -1.91 0.01
CA ASN A 156 23.37 -2.22 1.15
C ASN A 156 22.63 -2.98 2.28
N GLN A 157 21.34 -3.27 2.12
CA GLN A 157 20.57 -3.98 3.14
C GLN A 157 20.54 -5.48 2.85
N PRO A 158 20.72 -6.32 3.88
CA PRO A 158 20.44 -7.75 3.75
C PRO A 158 19.03 -7.98 3.23
N TYR A 159 18.88 -8.78 2.17
CA TYR A 159 17.62 -9.06 1.49
C TYR A 159 16.92 -7.83 0.87
N GLY A 160 17.59 -6.68 0.76
CA GLY A 160 16.98 -5.43 0.31
C GLY A 160 16.40 -5.48 -1.11
N ASN A 161 17.00 -6.26 -2.00
CA ASN A 161 16.54 -6.46 -3.37
C ASN A 161 15.63 -7.70 -3.58
N LEU A 162 15.25 -8.38 -2.49
CA LEU A 162 14.44 -9.60 -2.58
C LEU A 162 13.07 -9.33 -3.23
N PHE A 163 12.37 -8.27 -2.81
CA PHE A 163 11.07 -7.94 -3.36
C PHE A 163 11.15 -7.56 -4.85
N THR A 164 12.17 -6.80 -5.25
CA THR A 164 12.45 -6.52 -6.67
C THR A 164 12.68 -7.81 -7.47
N THR A 165 13.36 -8.79 -6.86
CA THR A 165 13.57 -10.10 -7.49
C THR A 165 12.25 -10.86 -7.67
N ILE A 166 11.34 -10.78 -6.70
CA ILE A 166 9.99 -11.34 -6.82
C ILE A 166 9.25 -10.67 -7.99
N GLN A 167 9.20 -9.34 -8.03
CA GLN A 167 8.51 -8.57 -9.07
C GLN A 167 9.03 -8.91 -10.47
N LYS A 168 10.35 -8.87 -10.69
CA LYS A 168 10.99 -9.18 -11.98
C LYS A 168 10.69 -10.59 -12.50
N ASN A 169 10.40 -11.52 -11.62
CA ASN A 169 10.17 -12.91 -12.00
C ASN A 169 8.69 -13.29 -12.09
N LEU A 170 7.81 -12.57 -11.38
CA LEU A 170 6.37 -12.72 -11.51
C LEU A 170 5.80 -11.95 -12.71
N PHE A 171 6.38 -10.79 -13.03
CA PHE A 171 5.94 -9.93 -14.13
C PHE A 171 7.03 -9.84 -15.19
N THR A 172 6.67 -10.04 -16.46
CA THR A 172 7.59 -9.97 -17.61
C THR A 172 7.23 -8.84 -18.57
N ASN A 173 5.94 -8.61 -18.76
CA ASN A 173 5.40 -7.59 -19.65
C ASN A 173 4.84 -6.40 -18.89
N HIS A 174 4.14 -6.67 -17.77
CA HIS A 174 3.52 -5.63 -16.97
C HIS A 174 4.57 -4.78 -16.24
N PRO A 175 4.38 -3.45 -16.12
CA PRO A 175 5.32 -2.55 -15.43
C PRO A 175 5.55 -2.82 -13.94
N TYR A 176 4.82 -3.73 -13.32
CA TYR A 176 5.14 -4.19 -11.97
C TYR A 176 6.45 -4.97 -11.86
N ASN A 177 7.17 -5.15 -12.97
CA ASN A 177 8.44 -5.86 -13.00
C ASN A 177 9.66 -5.04 -12.53
N TRP A 178 9.49 -3.76 -12.16
CA TRP A 178 10.55 -2.92 -11.57
C TRP A 178 10.14 -2.29 -10.26
N PRO A 179 11.13 -1.94 -9.39
CA PRO A 179 10.85 -1.32 -8.11
C PRO A 179 10.46 0.16 -8.28
N THR A 180 9.71 0.69 -7.32
CA THR A 180 9.29 2.10 -7.30
C THR A 180 10.47 3.08 -7.32
N ILE A 181 11.58 2.74 -6.67
CA ILE A 181 12.78 3.59 -6.62
C ILE A 181 13.57 3.59 -7.94
N GLY A 182 13.28 2.66 -8.86
CA GLY A 182 13.96 2.53 -10.14
C GLY A 182 15.33 1.87 -10.09
N SER A 183 16.04 1.89 -11.23
CA SER A 183 17.41 1.40 -11.35
C SER A 183 18.43 2.54 -11.31
N MET A 184 19.68 2.25 -10.89
CA MET A 184 20.75 3.24 -10.91
C MET A 184 21.04 3.75 -12.32
N GLU A 185 20.96 2.87 -13.32
CA GLU A 185 21.16 3.18 -14.72
C GLU A 185 20.11 4.19 -15.20
N ASP A 186 18.84 3.93 -14.93
CA ASP A 186 17.74 4.78 -15.36
C ASP A 186 17.77 6.15 -14.67
N LEU A 187 18.05 6.17 -13.35
CA LEU A 187 18.20 7.41 -12.59
C LEU A 187 19.34 8.28 -13.15
N ASN A 188 20.46 7.68 -13.56
CA ASN A 188 21.59 8.40 -14.15
C ASN A 188 21.30 8.88 -15.58
N ALA A 189 20.55 8.11 -16.35
CA ALA A 189 20.24 8.40 -17.74
C ALA A 189 19.14 9.46 -17.94
N ALA A 190 18.31 9.68 -16.92
CA ALA A 190 17.15 10.55 -16.96
C ALA A 190 17.54 12.03 -17.20
N LYS A 191 16.83 12.69 -18.13
CA LYS A 191 17.07 14.09 -18.54
C LYS A 191 15.98 15.02 -18.06
N LEU A 192 16.31 16.32 -17.96
CA LEU A 192 15.39 17.34 -17.47
C LEU A 192 14.09 17.42 -18.28
N ASP A 193 14.18 17.36 -19.60
CA ASP A 193 13.02 17.42 -20.49
C ASP A 193 12.07 16.24 -20.30
N GLU A 194 12.59 15.05 -19.98
CA GLU A 194 11.80 13.87 -19.65
C GLU A 194 11.05 14.04 -18.32
N PHE A 195 11.71 14.63 -17.29
CA PHE A 195 11.04 15.00 -16.04
C PHE A 195 9.93 16.04 -16.27
N GLN A 196 10.21 17.08 -17.03
CA GLN A 196 9.20 18.11 -17.35
C GLN A 196 8.00 17.54 -18.12
N ALA A 197 8.23 16.60 -19.04
CA ALA A 197 7.18 15.90 -19.77
C ALA A 197 6.33 15.01 -18.84
N PHE A 198 6.96 14.28 -17.94
CA PHE A 198 6.28 13.42 -16.95
C PHE A 198 5.41 14.25 -16.00
N TYR A 199 5.93 15.36 -15.47
CA TYR A 199 5.15 16.30 -14.64
C TYR A 199 3.90 16.81 -15.36
N LYS A 200 4.06 17.37 -16.55
CA LYS A 200 2.95 17.91 -17.35
C LYS A 200 1.90 16.87 -17.70
N LYS A 201 2.30 15.60 -17.81
CA LYS A 201 1.39 14.51 -18.15
C LYS A 201 0.57 14.02 -16.97
N TYR A 202 1.19 13.88 -15.80
CA TYR A 202 0.59 13.13 -14.70
C TYR A 202 0.19 13.97 -13.48
N TYR A 203 0.88 15.09 -13.21
CA TYR A 203 0.64 15.92 -12.04
C TYR A 203 -0.33 17.07 -12.39
N VAL A 204 -1.55 16.67 -12.73
CA VAL A 204 -2.61 17.56 -13.22
C VAL A 204 -3.92 17.32 -12.46
N PRO A 205 -4.83 18.32 -12.36
CA PRO A 205 -6.04 18.22 -11.56
C PRO A 205 -6.87 16.97 -11.86
N ASN A 206 -7.11 16.69 -13.13
CA ASN A 206 -7.95 15.57 -13.56
C ASN A 206 -7.26 14.19 -13.50
N ASN A 207 -6.08 14.10 -12.87
CA ASN A 207 -5.40 12.87 -12.48
C ASN A 207 -5.12 12.87 -10.97
N ALA A 208 -5.80 13.74 -10.21
CA ALA A 208 -5.57 13.92 -8.78
C ALA A 208 -6.88 13.89 -7.98
N THR A 209 -6.76 13.50 -6.73
CA THR A 209 -7.82 13.59 -5.71
C THR A 209 -7.29 14.42 -4.55
N LEU A 210 -7.97 15.53 -4.25
CA LEU A 210 -7.72 16.35 -3.07
C LEU A 210 -8.61 15.83 -1.93
N VAL A 211 -8.02 15.52 -0.81
CA VAL A 211 -8.75 15.18 0.41
C VAL A 211 -8.45 16.19 1.50
N VAL A 212 -9.49 16.69 2.18
CA VAL A 212 -9.37 17.56 3.35
C VAL A 212 -10.18 16.94 4.47
N ALA A 213 -9.52 16.57 5.56
CA ALA A 213 -10.15 15.87 6.68
C ALA A 213 -9.78 16.53 8.01
N GLY A 214 -10.73 16.61 8.92
CA GLY A 214 -10.52 17.11 10.29
C GLY A 214 -11.44 18.26 10.67
N ASP A 215 -10.93 19.15 11.54
CA ASP A 215 -11.67 20.31 12.06
C ASP A 215 -11.77 21.40 10.99
N ILE A 216 -12.70 21.21 10.08
CA ILE A 216 -12.98 22.08 8.92
C ILE A 216 -14.37 22.67 8.98
N LYS A 217 -14.58 23.75 8.22
CA LYS A 217 -15.90 24.29 7.88
C LYS A 217 -16.13 24.08 6.38
N PRO A 218 -16.87 23.06 5.96
CA PRO A 218 -16.94 22.64 4.55
C PRO A 218 -17.22 23.79 3.56
N GLU A 219 -18.15 24.69 3.89
CA GLU A 219 -18.49 25.81 3.01
C GLU A 219 -17.34 26.83 2.87
N GLN A 220 -16.50 26.98 3.88
CA GLN A 220 -15.32 27.83 3.80
C GLN A 220 -14.18 27.12 3.06
N THR A 221 -13.98 25.83 3.37
CA THR A 221 -13.03 24.96 2.69
C THR A 221 -13.27 24.94 1.18
N LYS A 222 -14.51 24.76 0.74
CA LYS A 222 -14.90 24.79 -0.68
C LYS A 222 -14.50 26.10 -1.37
N LYS A 223 -14.70 27.26 -0.71
CA LYS A 223 -14.31 28.57 -1.25
C LYS A 223 -12.80 28.68 -1.42
N TRP A 224 -12.01 28.20 -0.47
CA TRP A 224 -10.56 28.19 -0.61
C TRP A 224 -10.11 27.24 -1.71
N ILE A 225 -10.71 26.04 -1.81
CA ILE A 225 -10.43 25.08 -2.87
C ILE A 225 -10.71 25.70 -4.24
N GLU A 226 -11.86 26.33 -4.44
CA GLU A 226 -12.18 27.01 -5.69
C GLU A 226 -11.16 28.12 -6.02
N THR A 227 -10.77 28.90 -4.99
CA THR A 227 -9.79 29.99 -5.16
C THR A 227 -8.42 29.49 -5.60
N TYR A 228 -7.93 28.41 -4.98
CA TYR A 228 -6.55 27.93 -5.20
C TYR A 228 -6.46 26.94 -6.37
N TYR A 229 -7.45 26.08 -6.56
CA TYR A 229 -7.39 25.00 -7.53
C TYR A 229 -8.21 25.25 -8.78
N GLY A 230 -9.28 26.07 -8.71
CA GLY A 230 -10.23 26.24 -9.81
C GLY A 230 -9.61 26.72 -11.11
N ALA A 231 -8.58 27.57 -11.02
CA ALA A 231 -7.87 28.11 -12.21
C ALA A 231 -6.70 27.22 -12.70
N ILE A 232 -6.41 26.08 -12.07
CA ILE A 232 -5.35 25.17 -12.53
C ILE A 232 -5.82 24.48 -13.81
N PRO A 233 -5.06 24.53 -14.92
CA PRO A 233 -5.50 23.94 -16.17
C PRO A 233 -5.67 22.42 -16.09
N LYS A 234 -6.74 21.92 -16.71
CA LYS A 234 -6.95 20.50 -16.94
C LYS A 234 -5.84 19.92 -17.84
N GLY A 235 -5.29 18.77 -17.43
CA GLY A 235 -4.30 18.06 -18.24
C GLY A 235 -4.93 17.11 -19.28
N THR A 236 -4.10 16.62 -20.18
CA THR A 236 -4.49 15.55 -21.09
C THR A 236 -4.17 14.21 -20.44
N VAL A 237 -5.17 13.58 -19.79
CA VAL A 237 -5.03 12.23 -19.24
C VAL A 237 -5.37 11.24 -20.34
N THR A 238 -4.42 10.38 -20.67
CA THR A 238 -4.65 9.23 -21.54
C THR A 238 -5.10 8.03 -20.72
N SER A 239 -6.02 7.23 -21.26
CA SER A 239 -6.40 5.96 -20.61
C SER A 239 -5.15 5.10 -20.41
N LYS A 240 -5.01 4.54 -19.21
CA LYS A 240 -3.92 3.63 -18.88
C LYS A 240 -4.25 2.24 -19.43
N ASN A 241 -3.41 1.73 -20.30
CA ASN A 241 -3.55 0.38 -20.84
C ASN A 241 -2.18 -0.30 -20.78
N PHE A 242 -2.01 -1.16 -19.80
CA PHE A 242 -0.76 -1.87 -19.58
C PHE A 242 -0.79 -3.26 -20.24
N PRO A 243 0.36 -3.75 -20.77
CA PRO A 243 0.43 -5.10 -21.31
C PRO A 243 0.16 -6.11 -20.20
N LYS A 244 -0.61 -7.14 -20.53
CA LYS A 244 -0.90 -8.24 -19.61
C LYS A 244 0.22 -9.27 -19.65
N ASP A 245 0.43 -9.91 -18.50
CA ASP A 245 1.32 -11.05 -18.40
C ASP A 245 0.57 -12.36 -18.64
N GLU A 246 1.19 -13.26 -19.37
CA GLU A 246 0.67 -14.61 -19.56
C GLU A 246 0.59 -15.38 -18.22
N PRO A 247 -0.41 -16.26 -18.04
CA PRO A 247 -0.49 -17.09 -16.85
C PRO A 247 0.76 -17.93 -16.64
N ILE A 248 1.20 -18.06 -15.40
CA ILE A 248 2.24 -19.03 -15.04
C ILE A 248 1.58 -20.39 -14.97
N ILE A 249 1.95 -21.30 -15.89
CA ILE A 249 1.35 -22.65 -16.03
C ILE A 249 2.30 -23.78 -15.63
N LYS A 250 3.56 -23.42 -15.30
CA LYS A 250 4.60 -24.34 -14.83
C LYS A 250 5.46 -23.62 -13.79
N GLU A 251 5.83 -24.34 -12.73
CA GLU A 251 6.78 -23.82 -11.74
C GLU A 251 8.07 -23.31 -12.43
N LYS A 252 8.46 -22.08 -12.11
CA LYS A 252 9.71 -21.46 -12.55
C LYS A 252 10.63 -21.33 -11.36
N GLU A 253 11.83 -21.91 -11.48
CA GLU A 253 12.87 -21.75 -10.46
C GLU A 253 13.96 -20.80 -10.94
N VAL A 254 14.36 -19.87 -10.08
CA VAL A 254 15.41 -18.89 -10.35
C VAL A 254 16.35 -18.77 -9.16
N THR A 255 17.59 -18.35 -9.42
CA THR A 255 18.59 -18.06 -8.39
C THR A 255 19.02 -16.62 -8.50
N ALA A 256 19.06 -15.92 -7.36
CA ALA A 256 19.62 -14.59 -7.22
C ALA A 256 20.64 -14.57 -6.09
N TYR A 257 21.60 -13.67 -6.18
CA TYR A 257 22.68 -13.55 -5.20
C TYR A 257 22.65 -12.18 -4.54
N ASP A 258 22.98 -12.16 -3.25
CA ASP A 258 23.07 -10.94 -2.45
C ASP A 258 24.38 -10.96 -1.65
N PRO A 259 25.26 -9.96 -1.85
CA PRO A 259 26.53 -9.87 -1.14
C PRO A 259 26.39 -9.53 0.35
N ASN A 260 25.22 -9.04 0.77
CA ASN A 260 24.97 -8.54 2.12
C ASN A 260 24.39 -9.59 3.07
N ILE A 261 24.06 -10.79 2.57
CA ILE A 261 23.48 -11.86 3.39
C ILE A 261 24.49 -12.98 3.67
N GLN A 262 24.32 -13.64 4.79
CA GLN A 262 25.09 -14.83 5.15
C GLN A 262 24.23 -16.10 5.10
N LEU A 263 22.93 -15.97 5.25
CA LEU A 263 21.98 -17.08 5.22
C LEU A 263 21.14 -17.00 3.94
N PRO A 264 20.87 -18.12 3.29
CA PRO A 264 19.98 -18.13 2.15
C PRO A 264 18.54 -17.80 2.58
N ALA A 265 17.75 -17.26 1.65
CA ALA A 265 16.31 -17.20 1.79
C ALA A 265 15.65 -17.92 0.60
N TYR A 266 14.52 -18.56 0.85
CA TYR A 266 13.73 -19.21 -0.18
C TYR A 266 12.36 -18.55 -0.26
N VAL A 267 11.97 -18.21 -1.49
CA VAL A 267 10.66 -17.57 -1.75
C VAL A 267 9.84 -18.42 -2.68
N PHE A 268 8.55 -18.52 -2.37
CA PHE A 268 7.55 -19.19 -3.21
C PHE A 268 6.48 -18.15 -3.53
N ALA A 269 6.53 -17.56 -4.73
CA ALA A 269 5.71 -16.41 -5.10
C ALA A 269 4.69 -16.76 -6.17
N TYR A 270 3.48 -16.20 -6.02
CA TYR A 270 2.33 -16.40 -6.88
C TYR A 270 1.81 -15.05 -7.35
N ARG A 271 1.36 -14.96 -8.60
CA ARG A 271 0.58 -13.82 -9.08
C ARG A 271 -0.87 -14.03 -8.67
N THR A 272 -1.48 -12.99 -8.12
CA THR A 272 -2.83 -13.01 -7.58
C THR A 272 -3.70 -11.93 -8.24
N PRO A 273 -5.03 -11.88 -7.99
CA PRO A 273 -5.91 -10.91 -8.62
C PRO A 273 -5.66 -9.48 -8.16
N ALA A 274 -6.24 -8.53 -8.89
CA ALA A 274 -6.25 -7.11 -8.57
C ALA A 274 -6.88 -6.85 -7.18
N ASN A 275 -6.44 -5.79 -6.51
CA ASN A 275 -6.86 -5.44 -5.15
C ASN A 275 -8.37 -5.20 -5.00
N LYS A 276 -9.07 -4.75 -6.04
CA LYS A 276 -10.52 -4.55 -6.05
C LYS A 276 -11.35 -5.83 -6.17
N GLU A 277 -10.72 -6.96 -6.50
CA GLU A 277 -11.41 -8.24 -6.57
C GLU A 277 -11.59 -8.85 -5.19
N ARG A 278 -12.77 -9.44 -4.93
CA ARG A 278 -13.07 -10.07 -3.63
C ARG A 278 -12.02 -11.10 -3.19
N ASP A 279 -11.46 -11.84 -4.14
CA ASP A 279 -10.44 -12.85 -3.85
C ASP A 279 -9.14 -12.23 -3.27
N ALA A 280 -8.84 -10.94 -3.52
CA ALA A 280 -7.70 -10.26 -2.90
C ALA A 280 -7.87 -10.16 -1.37
N TYR A 281 -9.06 -9.79 -0.88
CA TYR A 281 -9.38 -9.77 0.55
C TYR A 281 -9.31 -11.15 1.18
N VAL A 282 -9.74 -12.19 0.44
CA VAL A 282 -9.63 -13.59 0.90
C VAL A 282 -8.17 -13.99 1.05
N LEU A 283 -7.31 -13.59 0.11
CA LEU A 283 -5.87 -13.87 0.15
C LEU A 283 -5.16 -13.11 1.27
N ASP A 284 -5.61 -11.89 1.62
CA ASP A 284 -5.12 -11.18 2.80
C ASP A 284 -5.40 -11.98 4.08
N MET A 285 -6.63 -12.48 4.24
CA MET A 285 -6.96 -13.33 5.38
C MET A 285 -6.15 -14.63 5.38
N LEU A 286 -5.91 -15.25 4.22
CA LEU A 286 -5.06 -16.44 4.10
C LEU A 286 -3.61 -16.16 4.53
N SER A 287 -3.03 -15.04 4.10
CA SER A 287 -1.67 -14.68 4.49
C SER A 287 -1.55 -14.48 6.00
N SER A 288 -2.57 -13.84 6.59
CA SER A 288 -2.64 -13.64 8.05
C SER A 288 -2.78 -14.96 8.81
N TYR A 289 -3.63 -15.87 8.36
CA TYR A 289 -3.75 -17.21 8.94
C TYR A 289 -2.42 -17.96 8.95
N LEU A 290 -1.72 -17.90 7.84
CA LEU A 290 -0.48 -18.65 7.63
C LEU A 290 0.70 -18.11 8.44
N SER A 291 0.84 -16.76 8.59
CA SER A 291 2.06 -16.22 9.18
C SER A 291 1.92 -14.98 10.07
N ASN A 292 0.71 -14.48 10.35
CA ASN A 292 0.59 -13.29 11.18
C ASN A 292 0.72 -13.63 12.68
N GLY A 293 1.88 -13.27 13.24
CA GLY A 293 2.21 -13.44 14.66
C GLY A 293 2.62 -14.87 15.05
N LYS A 294 3.08 -15.01 16.28
CA LYS A 294 3.65 -16.28 16.82
C LYS A 294 2.64 -17.44 16.89
N SER A 295 1.35 -17.14 16.90
CA SER A 295 0.29 -18.13 16.93
C SER A 295 -0.14 -18.63 15.55
N SER A 296 0.47 -18.13 14.47
CA SER A 296 0.18 -18.53 13.10
C SER A 296 0.71 -19.92 12.77
N VAL A 297 0.12 -20.54 11.75
CA VAL A 297 0.37 -21.95 11.41
C VAL A 297 1.85 -22.22 11.10
N LEU A 298 2.42 -21.41 10.19
CA LEU A 298 3.81 -21.63 9.76
C LEU A 298 4.81 -21.28 10.86
N TYR A 299 4.56 -20.23 11.65
CA TYR A 299 5.45 -19.88 12.74
C TYR A 299 5.50 -20.99 13.80
N LYS A 300 4.33 -21.44 14.27
CA LYS A 300 4.25 -22.54 15.26
C LYS A 300 4.97 -23.78 14.77
N LYS A 301 4.71 -24.20 13.53
CA LYS A 301 5.28 -25.41 12.98
C LYS A 301 6.79 -25.29 12.73
N LEU A 302 7.19 -24.35 11.89
CA LEU A 302 8.55 -24.32 11.34
C LEU A 302 9.55 -23.61 12.25
N VAL A 303 9.11 -22.58 13.02
CA VAL A 303 10.01 -21.80 13.87
C VAL A 303 9.99 -22.34 15.32
N ASP A 304 8.80 -22.53 15.88
CA ASP A 304 8.67 -22.86 17.32
C ASP A 304 8.85 -24.36 17.60
N GLN A 305 8.12 -25.23 16.90
CA GLN A 305 8.09 -26.68 17.19
C GLN A 305 9.22 -27.45 16.51
N GLU A 306 9.32 -27.34 15.18
CA GLU A 306 10.24 -28.17 14.39
C GLU A 306 11.64 -27.56 14.25
N LYS A 307 11.83 -26.28 14.58
CA LYS A 307 13.12 -25.56 14.50
C LYS A 307 13.78 -25.69 13.12
N LYS A 308 12.99 -25.68 12.05
CA LYS A 308 13.44 -25.80 10.66
C LYS A 308 13.72 -24.44 10.00
N ALA A 309 13.08 -23.37 10.49
CA ALA A 309 13.26 -22.01 9.98
C ALA A 309 13.64 -21.04 11.11
N LEU A 310 14.54 -20.13 10.83
CA LEU A 310 14.80 -18.95 11.67
C LEU A 310 13.66 -17.94 11.52
N GLN A 311 13.14 -17.82 10.29
CA GLN A 311 12.04 -16.94 9.96
C GLN A 311 11.18 -17.57 8.88
N VAL A 312 9.88 -17.42 8.98
CA VAL A 312 8.92 -17.73 7.93
C VAL A 312 7.84 -16.66 7.90
N ALA A 313 7.46 -16.24 6.71
CA ALA A 313 6.37 -15.30 6.49
C ALA A 313 5.56 -15.72 5.25
N ALA A 314 4.27 -15.41 5.28
CA ALA A 314 3.43 -15.35 4.09
C ALA A 314 2.84 -13.93 4.03
N PHE A 315 2.80 -13.33 2.87
CA PHE A 315 2.19 -12.02 2.68
C PHE A 315 1.41 -11.97 1.38
N ASN A 316 0.36 -11.17 1.37
CA ASN A 316 -0.37 -10.80 0.17
C ASN A 316 -0.21 -9.29 -0.03
N GLN A 317 0.10 -8.86 -1.23
CA GLN A 317 0.14 -7.47 -1.63
C GLN A 317 -0.79 -7.27 -2.81
N GLY A 318 -1.95 -6.66 -2.55
CA GLY A 318 -2.86 -6.22 -3.60
C GLY A 318 -2.32 -4.96 -4.30
N LEU A 319 -2.32 -4.96 -5.62
CA LEU A 319 -2.04 -3.82 -6.49
C LEU A 319 -3.23 -3.61 -7.42
N GLU A 320 -3.26 -2.50 -8.17
CA GLU A 320 -4.44 -2.12 -8.96
C GLU A 320 -4.74 -3.11 -10.11
N ASP A 321 -3.71 -3.69 -10.75
CA ASP A 321 -3.87 -4.59 -11.91
C ASP A 321 -3.68 -6.06 -11.57
N TYR A 322 -2.86 -6.37 -10.57
CA TYR A 322 -2.55 -7.72 -10.08
C TYR A 322 -2.24 -7.67 -8.59
N GLY A 323 -2.08 -8.83 -7.97
CA GLY A 323 -1.49 -8.98 -6.64
C GLY A 323 -0.29 -9.91 -6.65
N ILE A 324 0.40 -9.94 -5.51
CA ILE A 324 1.53 -10.83 -5.22
C ILE A 324 1.23 -11.54 -3.91
N PHE A 325 1.15 -12.87 -3.94
CA PHE A 325 1.18 -13.68 -2.73
C PHE A 325 2.53 -14.40 -2.65
N ALA A 326 3.24 -14.27 -1.55
CA ALA A 326 4.53 -14.94 -1.43
C ALA A 326 4.76 -15.51 -0.03
N PHE A 327 5.43 -16.67 0.00
CA PHE A 327 6.07 -17.23 1.18
C PHE A 327 7.54 -16.90 1.14
N PHE A 328 8.08 -16.56 2.29
CA PHE A 328 9.49 -16.29 2.52
C PHE A 328 9.97 -17.15 3.69
N ALA A 329 11.10 -17.82 3.56
CA ALA A 329 11.67 -18.61 4.64
C ALA A 329 13.21 -18.52 4.66
N ILE A 330 13.77 -18.30 5.86
CA ILE A 330 15.19 -18.43 6.15
C ILE A 330 15.39 -19.76 6.89
N PRO A 331 16.19 -20.71 6.36
CA PRO A 331 16.40 -22.00 7.01
C PRO A 331 17.15 -21.87 8.33
N MET A 332 16.91 -22.81 9.24
CA MET A 332 17.68 -22.97 10.47
C MET A 332 18.64 -24.17 10.33
N GLY A 333 19.91 -23.95 10.66
CA GLY A 333 20.93 -25.00 10.62
C GLY A 333 21.13 -25.62 9.24
N GLN A 334 20.94 -26.94 9.12
CA GLN A 334 21.09 -27.70 7.89
C GLN A 334 19.78 -27.94 7.14
N THR A 335 18.71 -27.22 7.49
CA THR A 335 17.42 -27.37 6.81
C THR A 335 17.51 -26.99 5.35
N SER A 336 17.16 -27.92 4.47
CA SER A 336 17.22 -27.70 3.03
C SER A 336 16.03 -26.88 2.50
N LYS A 337 16.20 -26.25 1.32
CA LYS A 337 15.11 -25.65 0.55
C LYS A 337 13.95 -26.66 0.37
N GLN A 338 14.29 -27.87 -0.05
CA GLN A 338 13.28 -28.90 -0.32
C GLN A 338 12.45 -29.23 0.91
N THR A 339 13.05 -29.28 2.10
CA THR A 339 12.32 -29.49 3.36
C THR A 339 11.32 -28.36 3.62
N LEU A 340 11.76 -27.09 3.54
CA LEU A 340 10.90 -25.94 3.75
C LEU A 340 9.76 -25.87 2.72
N GLN A 341 10.09 -26.13 1.44
CA GLN A 341 9.10 -26.18 0.36
C GLN A 341 8.05 -27.25 0.62
N THR A 342 8.48 -28.47 0.97
CA THR A 342 7.58 -29.58 1.27
C THR A 342 6.67 -29.27 2.46
N ASP A 343 7.22 -28.67 3.51
CA ASP A 343 6.44 -28.33 4.70
C ASP A 343 5.42 -27.21 4.44
N ILE A 344 5.80 -26.18 3.65
CA ILE A 344 4.89 -25.10 3.24
C ILE A 344 3.79 -25.68 2.32
N ASP A 345 4.16 -26.49 1.34
CA ASP A 345 3.22 -27.15 0.43
C ASP A 345 2.24 -28.06 1.17
N ALA A 346 2.68 -28.73 2.25
CA ALA A 346 1.82 -29.52 3.10
C ALA A 346 0.76 -28.67 3.82
N GLU A 347 1.11 -27.48 4.31
CA GLU A 347 0.15 -26.56 4.93
C GLU A 347 -0.82 -25.96 3.89
N ILE A 348 -0.33 -25.61 2.71
CA ILE A 348 -1.20 -25.21 1.57
C ILE A 348 -2.17 -26.34 1.22
N LYS A 349 -1.69 -27.58 1.15
CA LYS A 349 -2.53 -28.74 0.85
C LYS A 349 -3.62 -28.97 1.90
N LYS A 350 -3.32 -28.79 3.17
CA LYS A 350 -4.34 -28.84 4.24
C LYS A 350 -5.44 -27.80 4.01
N LEU A 351 -5.07 -26.54 3.70
CA LEU A 351 -6.03 -25.49 3.36
C LEU A 351 -6.89 -25.86 2.14
N GLN A 352 -6.31 -26.50 1.14
CA GLN A 352 -7.04 -26.95 -0.06
C GLN A 352 -8.01 -28.11 0.20
N THR A 353 -7.76 -28.93 1.22
CA THR A 353 -8.52 -30.17 1.48
C THR A 353 -9.43 -30.11 2.69
N SER A 354 -9.19 -29.21 3.63
CA SER A 354 -9.92 -29.08 4.89
C SER A 354 -10.19 -27.62 5.21
N LEU A 355 -11.32 -27.34 5.86
CA LEU A 355 -11.62 -26.01 6.38
C LEU A 355 -10.76 -25.73 7.61
N ILE A 356 -10.42 -24.47 7.83
CA ILE A 356 -9.77 -24.02 9.08
C ILE A 356 -10.71 -24.20 10.27
N SER A 357 -10.15 -24.27 11.48
CA SER A 357 -10.93 -24.39 12.72
C SER A 357 -11.85 -23.18 12.92
N GLN A 358 -12.91 -23.36 13.71
CA GLN A 358 -13.79 -22.22 14.07
C GLN A 358 -13.06 -21.20 14.92
N GLU A 359 -12.13 -21.62 15.78
CA GLU A 359 -11.31 -20.77 16.61
C GLU A 359 -10.38 -19.89 15.77
N ASP A 360 -9.64 -20.47 14.81
CA ASP A 360 -8.77 -19.72 13.92
C ASP A 360 -9.55 -18.73 13.03
N TYR A 361 -10.71 -19.17 12.54
CA TYR A 361 -11.58 -18.29 11.76
C TYR A 361 -12.06 -17.09 12.57
N GLN A 362 -12.53 -17.29 13.81
CA GLN A 362 -12.96 -16.19 14.68
C GLN A 362 -11.80 -15.26 15.02
N LYS A 363 -10.60 -15.81 15.23
CA LYS A 363 -9.39 -15.02 15.44
C LYS A 363 -9.08 -14.12 14.26
N LEU A 364 -9.19 -14.64 13.02
CA LEU A 364 -8.99 -13.83 11.81
C LEU A 364 -10.01 -12.69 11.72
N GLN A 365 -11.30 -12.98 11.93
CA GLN A 365 -12.35 -11.95 11.93
C GLN A 365 -12.02 -10.84 12.93
N ASN A 366 -11.65 -11.18 14.15
CA ASN A 366 -11.29 -10.20 15.19
C ASN A 366 -10.02 -9.39 14.81
N GLN A 367 -9.05 -10.00 14.13
CA GLN A 367 -7.84 -9.31 13.68
C GLN A 367 -8.17 -8.23 12.63
N TYR A 368 -9.02 -8.55 11.65
CA TYR A 368 -9.41 -7.59 10.61
C TYR A 368 -10.33 -6.49 11.15
N GLU A 369 -11.21 -6.79 12.08
CA GLU A 369 -11.98 -5.76 12.78
C GLU A 369 -11.07 -4.79 13.54
N ASN A 370 -10.10 -5.29 14.26
CA ASN A 370 -9.14 -4.45 14.98
C ASN A 370 -8.25 -3.63 14.03
N GLN A 371 -7.80 -4.21 12.92
CA GLN A 371 -7.03 -3.50 11.90
C GLN A 371 -7.85 -2.36 11.27
N PHE A 372 -9.09 -2.61 10.91
CA PHE A 372 -10.01 -1.62 10.35
C PHE A 372 -10.21 -0.43 11.30
N VAL A 373 -10.45 -0.70 12.58
CA VAL A 373 -10.61 0.36 13.60
C VAL A 373 -9.31 1.17 13.74
N ASN A 374 -8.16 0.52 13.79
CA ASN A 374 -6.88 1.20 13.96
C ASN A 374 -6.48 2.04 12.75
N GLN A 375 -6.72 1.57 11.53
CA GLN A 375 -6.42 2.29 10.29
C GLN A 375 -7.17 3.63 10.22
N ASN A 376 -8.40 3.66 10.69
CA ASN A 376 -9.28 4.82 10.66
C ASN A 376 -9.35 5.56 12.02
N SER A 377 -8.35 5.39 12.89
CA SER A 377 -8.31 6.03 14.22
C SER A 377 -7.72 7.44 14.23
N SER A 378 -7.16 7.91 13.12
CA SER A 378 -6.58 9.25 12.99
C SER A 378 -7.10 9.97 11.77
N ILE A 379 -7.17 11.31 11.84
CA ILE A 379 -7.59 12.16 10.72
C ILE A 379 -6.74 11.91 9.47
N GLN A 380 -5.42 11.78 9.65
CA GLN A 380 -4.51 11.43 8.56
C GLN A 380 -4.81 10.05 7.95
N GLY A 381 -5.10 9.05 8.78
CA GLY A 381 -5.48 7.71 8.32
C GLY A 381 -6.79 7.72 7.52
N ILE A 382 -7.80 8.45 8.02
CA ILE A 382 -9.09 8.64 7.32
C ILE A 382 -8.86 9.33 5.96
N ALA A 383 -8.08 10.42 5.93
CA ALA A 383 -7.76 11.13 4.68
C ALA A 383 -7.09 10.20 3.66
N ALA A 384 -6.08 9.44 4.08
CA ALA A 384 -5.38 8.49 3.22
C ALA A 384 -6.30 7.37 2.72
N SER A 385 -7.17 6.82 3.57
CA SER A 385 -8.14 5.78 3.21
C SER A 385 -9.18 6.28 2.20
N LEU A 386 -9.75 7.47 2.42
CA LEU A 386 -10.72 8.09 1.49
C LEU A 386 -10.10 8.28 0.10
N ALA A 387 -8.91 8.89 0.03
CA ALA A 387 -8.22 9.13 -1.23
C ALA A 387 -7.83 7.81 -1.94
N THR A 388 -7.32 6.82 -1.19
CA THR A 388 -6.93 5.51 -1.75
C THR A 388 -8.13 4.76 -2.30
N ASN A 389 -9.24 4.74 -1.56
CA ASN A 389 -10.46 4.07 -1.98
C ASN A 389 -11.06 4.70 -3.23
N HIS A 390 -11.05 6.02 -3.33
CA HIS A 390 -11.47 6.71 -4.55
C HIS A 390 -10.55 6.35 -5.73
N VAL A 391 -9.23 6.58 -5.58
CA VAL A 391 -8.26 6.50 -6.68
C VAL A 391 -8.05 5.07 -7.18
N LEU A 392 -7.87 4.11 -6.27
CA LEU A 392 -7.48 2.75 -6.62
C LEU A 392 -8.65 1.76 -6.66
N MET A 393 -9.69 2.00 -5.86
CA MET A 393 -10.84 1.08 -5.76
C MET A 393 -12.06 1.59 -6.52
N GLY A 394 -12.16 2.91 -6.77
CA GLY A 394 -13.29 3.54 -7.45
C GLY A 394 -14.56 3.65 -6.61
N ASP A 395 -14.46 3.45 -5.30
CA ASP A 395 -15.58 3.62 -4.34
C ASP A 395 -15.06 4.24 -3.04
N THR A 396 -15.17 5.55 -2.90
CA THR A 396 -14.77 6.28 -1.69
C THR A 396 -15.42 5.72 -0.43
N ASN A 397 -16.70 5.28 -0.56
CA ASN A 397 -17.46 4.74 0.57
C ASN A 397 -17.00 3.33 1.01
N LEU A 398 -16.00 2.76 0.35
CA LEU A 398 -15.38 1.51 0.81
C LEU A 398 -14.82 1.65 2.24
N ILE A 399 -14.42 2.87 2.64
CA ILE A 399 -14.02 3.16 4.03
C ILE A 399 -15.06 2.75 5.08
N ASN A 400 -16.33 2.69 4.72
CA ASN A 400 -17.44 2.25 5.59
C ASN A 400 -17.86 0.80 5.33
N LYS A 401 -17.46 0.20 4.20
CA LYS A 401 -17.95 -1.11 3.75
C LYS A 401 -16.90 -2.21 3.81
N GLU A 402 -15.62 -1.86 3.86
CA GLU A 402 -14.51 -2.82 3.75
C GLU A 402 -14.60 -3.91 4.84
N ILE A 403 -14.95 -3.52 6.06
CA ILE A 403 -15.12 -4.48 7.15
C ILE A 403 -16.23 -5.52 6.86
N ASP A 404 -17.29 -5.14 6.16
CA ASP A 404 -18.36 -6.06 5.80
C ASP A 404 -17.91 -7.05 4.72
N ILE A 405 -16.96 -6.65 3.85
CA ILE A 405 -16.32 -7.58 2.92
C ILE A 405 -15.58 -8.66 3.70
N TYR A 406 -14.71 -8.29 4.66
CA TYR A 406 -13.99 -9.25 5.49
C TYR A 406 -14.93 -10.13 6.32
N ARG A 407 -16.00 -9.58 6.91
CA ARG A 407 -17.03 -10.34 7.63
C ARG A 407 -17.77 -11.36 6.75
N SER A 408 -17.93 -11.05 5.48
CA SER A 408 -18.61 -11.92 4.51
C SER A 408 -17.75 -13.09 4.02
N ILE A 409 -16.44 -13.08 4.28
CA ILE A 409 -15.52 -14.13 3.84
C ILE A 409 -15.74 -15.36 4.70
N THR A 410 -16.04 -16.50 4.07
CA THR A 410 -16.28 -17.78 4.74
C THR A 410 -15.01 -18.64 4.80
N LYS A 411 -15.06 -19.71 5.57
CA LYS A 411 -13.98 -20.73 5.58
C LYS A 411 -13.84 -21.43 4.23
N GLU A 412 -14.94 -21.59 3.53
CA GLU A 412 -15.02 -22.15 2.18
C GLU A 412 -14.35 -21.20 1.16
N ASP A 413 -14.51 -19.89 1.30
CA ASP A 413 -13.81 -18.90 0.46
C ASP A 413 -12.29 -19.02 0.62
N LEU A 414 -11.80 -19.14 1.86
CA LEU A 414 -10.36 -19.32 2.14
C LEU A 414 -9.84 -20.62 1.47
N GLN A 415 -10.59 -21.72 1.58
CA GLN A 415 -10.23 -22.97 0.93
C GLN A 415 -10.23 -22.84 -0.60
N ASN A 416 -11.23 -22.19 -1.18
CA ASN A 416 -11.37 -22.01 -2.62
C ASN A 416 -10.25 -21.11 -3.17
N ALA A 417 -9.89 -20.05 -2.47
CA ALA A 417 -8.76 -19.20 -2.86
C ALA A 417 -7.42 -19.96 -2.80
N ALA A 418 -7.20 -20.78 -1.78
CA ALA A 418 -6.02 -21.64 -1.72
C ALA A 418 -5.96 -22.64 -2.89
N LYS A 419 -7.11 -23.24 -3.29
CA LYS A 419 -7.19 -24.10 -4.46
C LYS A 419 -6.93 -23.36 -5.78
N LYS A 420 -7.41 -22.13 -5.91
CA LYS A 420 -7.34 -21.35 -7.14
C LYS A 420 -5.96 -20.74 -7.38
N TYR A 421 -5.33 -20.20 -6.33
CA TYR A 421 -4.13 -19.36 -6.49
C TYR A 421 -2.84 -19.99 -5.98
N LEU A 422 -2.87 -20.92 -5.02
CA LEU A 422 -1.67 -21.46 -4.39
C LEU A 422 -1.29 -22.85 -4.94
N ASN A 423 -1.19 -22.97 -6.25
CA ASN A 423 -0.80 -24.22 -6.91
C ASN A 423 0.70 -24.19 -7.28
N PRO A 424 1.45 -25.29 -7.08
CA PRO A 424 2.86 -25.37 -7.45
C PRO A 424 3.16 -24.98 -8.90
N ASN A 425 2.26 -25.33 -9.83
CA ASN A 425 2.43 -24.98 -11.25
C ASN A 425 2.23 -23.49 -11.57
N GLN A 426 1.76 -22.69 -10.61
CA GLN A 426 1.47 -21.25 -10.80
C GLN A 426 2.45 -20.35 -10.07
N ARG A 427 3.60 -20.87 -9.65
CA ARG A 427 4.55 -20.12 -8.82
C ARG A 427 5.93 -19.94 -9.43
N VAL A 428 6.61 -18.95 -8.90
CA VAL A 428 8.04 -18.75 -9.04
C VAL A 428 8.71 -19.12 -7.72
N VAL A 429 9.71 -20.00 -7.79
CA VAL A 429 10.60 -20.37 -6.67
C VAL A 429 11.88 -19.57 -6.81
N ILE A 430 12.27 -18.82 -5.78
CA ILE A 430 13.49 -18.02 -5.79
C ILE A 430 14.46 -18.57 -4.74
N ASN A 431 15.63 -19.00 -5.20
CA ASN A 431 16.78 -19.27 -4.35
C ASN A 431 17.54 -17.95 -4.18
N TYR A 432 17.38 -17.27 -3.06
CA TYR A 432 18.08 -16.03 -2.77
C TYR A 432 19.28 -16.36 -1.89
N LEU A 433 20.46 -16.37 -2.49
CA LEU A 433 21.67 -16.97 -1.91
C LEU A 433 22.72 -15.93 -1.57
N PRO A 434 23.56 -16.19 -0.57
CA PRO A 434 24.78 -15.41 -0.36
C PRO A 434 25.66 -15.45 -1.61
N GLU A 435 26.23 -14.31 -1.98
CA GLU A 435 27.25 -14.26 -3.00
C GLU A 435 28.52 -14.99 -2.48
N LYS A 436 29.02 -15.94 -3.25
CA LYS A 436 30.28 -16.61 -2.89
C LYS A 436 31.43 -15.60 -3.06
N LYS A 437 32.12 -15.33 -1.97
CA LYS A 437 33.36 -14.54 -1.97
C LYS A 437 34.48 -15.31 -2.64
#